data_c0916202a6dfbddd7820384b9f1a83c9
#
_entry.id   c0916202a6dfbddd7820384b9f1a83c9
#
_cell.length_a   1.000
_cell.length_b   1.000
_cell.length_c   1.000
_cell.angle_alpha   90.00
_cell.angle_beta   90.00
_cell.angle_gamma   90.00
#
_symmetry.space_group_name_H-M   'P 1'
#
loop_
_entity.id
_entity.type
_entity.pdbx_description
1 polymer ?
#
loop_
_entity_poly.entity_id
_entity_poly.type
_entity_poly.pdbx_seq_one_letter_code
_entity_poly.pdbx_strand_id
1 'polypeptide(L)'
;MRCQLLTDNAQDAHTHLGLFVSNNNDSLQADLMVNRYYKEGGEWVWVDPNILFIEKAEELVAFLEQMVPECGFSPISFFTDDIRSGAQHFRNLDFDSIGISVGNSMALLELNLSKAYIRYALGQRYGFMDPHKVLNRLDTRNEGGYRQIYDINLEKPSDNFVKEVLQHAHDTHPADYLKTLETMHPLYQQLKEMLSTDSTPDGRKRILCNMERLRWRHTQEISLNERHIFVNIPSQNLWAICPDSTFSMKICCGAWKTKTPLLSSNIRLIQLNPEWNIPGSILRDEVSPHAGDSAYFVKNHYFIVHRASGDTIKPTKVTREQLRSGAYRVAQHSGKGNSLGRLIFRFNNQFDVYLHDTNNRNAFNYQRRTISHGCVRVEKPFDLMLFLLGDADEWLLDRIRLSIDMKPESDKGKKFLEKRKEENNDQPIRLIQSTSVNPTVPLLIDYYTLYPNPETGEMETWPDRYEYDTQIYRHIKPFLP
;
A
#
# COMPACT_ATOMS: atom_id res chain seq x y z
N MET A 1 -52.27 13.41 4.86
CA MET A 1 -51.94 13.25 6.30
C MET A 1 -50.45 13.20 6.58
N ARG A 2 -49.66 12.29 5.97
CA ARG A 2 -48.19 12.24 6.18
C ARG A 2 -47.46 13.52 5.76
N CYS A 3 -47.72 14.04 4.57
CA CYS A 3 -47.07 15.29 4.10
C CYS A 3 -47.31 16.45 5.06
N GLN A 4 -48.55 16.58 5.57
CA GLN A 4 -48.87 17.62 6.54
C GLN A 4 -48.12 17.42 7.85
N LEU A 5 -48.02 16.18 8.35
CA LEU A 5 -47.29 15.82 9.56
C LEU A 5 -45.81 16.18 9.44
N LEU A 6 -45.15 15.86 8.30
CA LEU A 6 -43.73 16.19 8.05
C LEU A 6 -43.52 17.72 7.97
N THR A 7 -44.39 18.42 7.26
CA THR A 7 -44.32 19.90 7.14
C THR A 7 -44.45 20.58 8.49
N ASP A 8 -45.43 20.16 9.31
CA ASP A 8 -45.71 20.76 10.64
C ASP A 8 -44.56 20.54 11.63
N ASN A 9 -43.74 19.48 11.43
CA ASN A 9 -42.61 19.13 12.32
C ASN A 9 -41.25 19.42 11.71
N ALA A 10 -41.14 20.05 10.55
CA ALA A 10 -39.87 20.27 9.84
C ALA A 10 -38.88 21.11 10.68
N GLN A 11 -39.34 22.17 11.34
CA GLN A 11 -38.49 23.04 12.18
C GLN A 11 -37.93 22.30 13.40
N ASP A 12 -38.75 21.47 14.06
CA ASP A 12 -38.32 20.60 15.17
C ASP A 12 -37.29 19.57 14.70
N ALA A 13 -37.53 18.97 13.53
CA ALA A 13 -36.60 18.03 12.92
C ALA A 13 -35.23 18.65 12.61
N HIS A 14 -35.17 19.84 12.04
CA HIS A 14 -33.92 20.56 11.82
C HIS A 14 -33.17 20.83 13.12
N THR A 15 -33.89 21.20 14.20
CA THR A 15 -33.30 21.42 15.52
C THR A 15 -32.64 20.13 16.04
N HIS A 16 -33.37 19.00 15.98
CA HIS A 16 -32.87 17.72 16.44
C HIS A 16 -31.67 17.24 15.61
N LEU A 17 -31.70 17.38 14.26
CA LEU A 17 -30.58 17.03 13.41
C LEU A 17 -29.33 17.83 13.79
N GLY A 18 -29.45 19.14 14.02
CA GLY A 18 -28.36 20.00 14.51
C GLY A 18 -27.76 19.52 15.83
N LEU A 19 -28.59 19.04 16.75
CA LEU A 19 -28.15 18.45 18.02
C LEU A 19 -27.40 17.12 17.81
N PHE A 20 -27.95 16.22 16.99
CA PHE A 20 -27.33 14.92 16.72
C PHE A 20 -25.95 15.06 16.10
N VAL A 21 -25.79 15.86 15.05
CA VAL A 21 -24.48 16.04 14.38
C VAL A 21 -23.48 16.82 15.24
N SER A 22 -23.93 17.60 16.23
CA SER A 22 -23.04 18.38 17.11
C SER A 22 -22.55 17.58 18.30
N ASN A 23 -23.37 16.70 18.87
CA ASN A 23 -23.12 15.98 20.13
C ASN A 23 -22.76 14.50 19.92
N ASN A 24 -22.29 14.12 18.75
CA ASN A 24 -21.97 12.72 18.46
C ASN A 24 -20.53 12.34 18.86
N ASN A 25 -20.33 11.04 19.09
CA ASN A 25 -19.04 10.41 19.35
C ASN A 25 -18.60 9.53 18.18
N ASP A 26 -18.99 9.87 16.95
CA ASP A 26 -18.66 9.11 15.76
C ASP A 26 -17.15 9.09 15.52
N SER A 27 -16.64 7.91 15.17
CA SER A 27 -15.23 7.68 14.87
C SER A 27 -14.99 7.21 13.44
N LEU A 28 -16.04 6.73 12.74
CA LEU A 28 -15.95 6.28 11.37
C LEU A 28 -15.88 7.47 10.41
N GLN A 29 -14.98 7.40 9.43
CA GLN A 29 -14.77 8.48 8.47
C GLN A 29 -16.06 8.87 7.74
N ALA A 30 -16.85 7.90 7.31
CA ALA A 30 -18.12 8.13 6.61
C ALA A 30 -19.09 8.97 7.47
N ASP A 31 -19.25 8.62 8.74
CA ASP A 31 -20.14 9.32 9.66
C ASP A 31 -19.69 10.75 9.91
N LEU A 32 -18.37 10.94 10.10
CA LEU A 32 -17.80 12.28 10.26
C LEU A 32 -18.02 13.17 9.04
N MET A 33 -17.98 12.57 7.82
CA MET A 33 -18.26 13.29 6.58
C MET A 33 -19.75 13.67 6.48
N VAL A 34 -20.67 12.77 6.84
CA VAL A 34 -22.12 13.06 6.87
C VAL A 34 -22.44 14.14 7.91
N ASN A 35 -21.86 14.04 9.11
CA ASN A 35 -22.06 15.05 10.14
C ASN A 35 -21.58 16.44 9.70
N ARG A 36 -20.45 16.50 9.00
CA ARG A 36 -19.95 17.75 8.42
C ARG A 36 -20.92 18.33 7.40
N TYR A 37 -21.41 17.48 6.48
CA TYR A 37 -22.36 17.88 5.44
C TYR A 37 -23.58 18.60 6.05
N TYR A 38 -24.21 18.02 7.06
CA TYR A 38 -25.37 18.65 7.72
C TYR A 38 -25.02 19.86 8.58
N LYS A 39 -23.85 19.88 9.23
CA LYS A 39 -23.36 21.06 9.96
C LYS A 39 -23.12 22.27 9.05
N GLU A 40 -22.73 22.04 7.82
CA GLU A 40 -22.50 23.07 6.79
C GLU A 40 -23.77 23.46 6.04
N GLY A 41 -24.95 23.00 6.50
CA GLY A 41 -26.24 23.36 5.91
C GLY A 41 -26.64 22.48 4.72
N GLY A 42 -26.16 21.25 4.67
CA GLY A 42 -26.55 20.26 3.65
C GLY A 42 -28.07 20.03 3.60
N GLU A 43 -28.59 19.88 2.40
CA GLU A 43 -30.02 19.64 2.15
C GLU A 43 -30.44 18.26 2.68
N TRP A 44 -31.70 18.15 3.10
CA TRP A 44 -32.32 16.88 3.43
C TRP A 44 -32.55 16.07 2.16
N VAL A 45 -32.29 14.79 2.21
CA VAL A 45 -32.25 13.93 1.03
C VAL A 45 -33.34 12.86 1.08
N TRP A 46 -33.63 12.36 2.28
CA TRP A 46 -34.49 11.19 2.46
C TRP A 46 -35.87 11.55 2.96
N VAL A 47 -35.97 12.33 4.03
CA VAL A 47 -37.21 12.62 4.72
C VAL A 47 -37.78 13.96 4.23
N ASP A 48 -38.30 13.97 3.01
CA ASP A 48 -38.93 15.13 2.36
C ASP A 48 -40.43 14.85 2.16
N PRO A 49 -41.31 15.83 2.48
CA PRO A 49 -42.77 15.69 2.26
C PRO A 49 -43.19 15.37 0.81
N ASN A 50 -42.32 15.73 -0.15
CA ASN A 50 -42.65 15.58 -1.58
C ASN A 50 -42.12 14.28 -2.21
N ILE A 51 -41.42 13.43 -1.46
CA ILE A 51 -40.89 12.18 -1.94
C ILE A 51 -41.41 10.97 -1.17
N LEU A 52 -41.40 9.81 -1.81
CA LEU A 52 -41.78 8.53 -1.19
C LEU A 52 -40.61 7.95 -0.40
N PHE A 53 -40.22 8.62 0.70
CA PHE A 53 -39.00 8.29 1.45
C PHE A 53 -39.06 6.92 2.13
N ILE A 54 -40.24 6.43 2.50
CA ILE A 54 -40.42 5.12 3.14
C ILE A 54 -39.98 4.01 2.16
N GLU A 55 -40.44 4.10 0.91
CA GLU A 55 -40.12 3.15 -0.14
C GLU A 55 -38.59 3.17 -0.44
N LYS A 56 -37.97 4.33 -0.52
CA LYS A 56 -36.50 4.46 -0.68
C LYS A 56 -35.72 3.91 0.52
N ALA A 57 -36.24 4.11 1.72
CA ALA A 57 -35.62 3.56 2.95
C ALA A 57 -35.66 2.02 2.96
N GLU A 58 -36.83 1.43 2.59
CA GLU A 58 -37.00 -0.02 2.50
C GLU A 58 -36.15 -0.63 1.37
N GLU A 59 -36.03 0.04 0.22
CA GLU A 59 -35.16 -0.35 -0.88
C GLU A 59 -33.68 -0.36 -0.44
N LEU A 60 -33.23 0.67 0.26
CA LEU A 60 -31.87 0.74 0.77
C LEU A 60 -31.60 -0.38 1.79
N VAL A 61 -32.53 -0.62 2.72
CA VAL A 61 -32.39 -1.69 3.70
C VAL A 61 -32.31 -3.05 3.01
N ALA A 62 -33.22 -3.34 2.08
CA ALA A 62 -33.21 -4.60 1.34
C ALA A 62 -31.89 -4.81 0.56
N PHE A 63 -31.37 -3.75 -0.07
CA PHE A 63 -30.09 -3.78 -0.75
C PHE A 63 -28.93 -4.07 0.23
N LEU A 64 -28.87 -3.37 1.36
CA LEU A 64 -27.81 -3.56 2.34
C LEU A 64 -27.86 -4.95 2.98
N GLU A 65 -29.06 -5.48 3.27
CA GLU A 65 -29.22 -6.84 3.80
C GLU A 65 -28.77 -7.93 2.84
N GLN A 66 -28.88 -7.68 1.54
CA GLN A 66 -28.37 -8.59 0.52
C GLN A 66 -26.85 -8.45 0.33
N MET A 67 -26.35 -7.22 0.13
CA MET A 67 -24.98 -6.99 -0.36
C MET A 67 -23.92 -6.95 0.75
N VAL A 68 -24.27 -6.46 1.95
CA VAL A 68 -23.33 -6.31 3.04
C VAL A 68 -22.77 -7.65 3.55
N PRO A 69 -23.57 -8.72 3.71
CA PRO A 69 -23.08 -10.05 4.06
C PRO A 69 -22.12 -10.66 3.05
N GLU A 70 -22.31 -10.37 1.75
CA GLU A 70 -21.36 -10.83 0.71
C GLU A 70 -19.96 -10.24 0.88
N CYS A 71 -19.87 -9.06 1.52
CA CYS A 71 -18.60 -8.43 1.88
C CYS A 71 -18.06 -8.93 3.25
N GLY A 72 -18.77 -9.85 3.91
CA GLY A 72 -18.44 -10.39 5.24
C GLY A 72 -18.76 -9.45 6.40
N PHE A 73 -19.62 -8.45 6.17
CA PHE A 73 -20.02 -7.46 7.17
C PHE A 73 -21.44 -7.72 7.69
N SER A 74 -21.80 -7.07 8.79
CA SER A 74 -23.13 -7.11 9.39
C SER A 74 -23.99 -5.97 8.87
N PRO A 75 -25.22 -6.24 8.35
CA PRO A 75 -26.16 -5.19 7.97
C PRO A 75 -26.48 -4.21 9.11
N ILE A 76 -26.50 -4.68 10.35
CA ILE A 76 -26.76 -3.85 11.55
C ILE A 76 -25.75 -2.71 11.64
N SER A 77 -24.50 -2.92 11.23
CA SER A 77 -23.46 -1.88 11.19
C SER A 77 -23.75 -0.74 10.21
N PHE A 78 -24.78 -0.92 9.39
CA PHE A 78 -25.31 0.07 8.44
C PHE A 78 -26.73 0.55 8.85
N PHE A 79 -27.05 0.49 10.13
CA PHE A 79 -28.31 0.98 10.70
C PHE A 79 -29.59 0.34 10.11
N THR A 80 -29.51 -0.87 9.54
CA THR A 80 -30.68 -1.48 8.85
C THR A 80 -31.87 -1.66 9.77
N ASP A 81 -31.68 -2.07 11.01
CA ASP A 81 -32.75 -2.25 12.01
C ASP A 81 -33.35 -0.91 12.44
N ASP A 82 -32.51 0.11 12.69
CA ASP A 82 -32.96 1.44 13.08
C ASP A 82 -33.75 2.12 11.94
N ILE A 83 -33.26 1.99 10.69
CA ILE A 83 -33.93 2.53 9.51
C ILE A 83 -35.29 1.84 9.32
N ARG A 84 -35.32 0.50 9.41
CA ARG A 84 -36.57 -0.27 9.28
C ARG A 84 -37.59 0.13 10.35
N SER A 85 -37.15 0.22 11.61
CA SER A 85 -38.01 0.64 12.71
C SER A 85 -38.53 2.07 12.49
N GLY A 86 -37.64 3.01 12.14
CA GLY A 86 -38.03 4.38 11.82
C GLY A 86 -39.05 4.48 10.68
N ALA A 87 -38.81 3.80 9.54
CA ALA A 87 -39.71 3.78 8.42
C ALA A 87 -41.11 3.19 8.81
N GLN A 88 -41.13 2.16 9.66
CA GLN A 88 -42.37 1.54 10.16
C GLN A 88 -43.20 2.50 11.01
N HIS A 89 -42.57 3.29 11.89
CA HIS A 89 -43.27 4.33 12.68
C HIS A 89 -43.91 5.36 11.77
N PHE A 90 -43.25 5.83 10.73
CA PHE A 90 -43.88 6.72 9.72
C PHE A 90 -44.97 6.05 8.89
N ARG A 91 -44.84 4.76 8.62
CA ARG A 91 -45.91 4.00 7.92
C ARG A 91 -47.19 3.88 8.73
N ASN A 92 -47.03 3.59 10.02
CA ASN A 92 -48.15 3.38 10.94
C ASN A 92 -48.65 4.67 11.59
N LEU A 93 -47.92 5.78 11.48
CA LEU A 93 -48.14 7.05 12.21
C LEU A 93 -48.18 6.84 13.75
N ASP A 94 -47.32 5.96 14.25
CA ASP A 94 -47.25 5.53 15.64
C ASP A 94 -46.02 6.14 16.34
N PHE A 95 -46.15 7.37 16.81
CA PHE A 95 -45.11 8.10 17.53
C PHE A 95 -45.36 8.16 19.03
N ASP A 96 -46.64 8.08 19.44
CA ASP A 96 -47.03 8.15 20.84
C ASP A 96 -46.56 6.94 21.65
N SER A 97 -46.51 5.77 21.01
CA SER A 97 -46.08 4.51 21.66
C SER A 97 -44.60 4.51 22.04
N ILE A 98 -43.76 5.26 21.34
CA ILE A 98 -42.30 5.32 21.58
C ILE A 98 -41.86 6.54 22.36
N GLY A 99 -42.77 7.50 22.65
CA GLY A 99 -42.50 8.70 23.43
C GLY A 99 -41.46 9.64 22.79
N ILE A 100 -41.24 9.57 21.50
CA ILE A 100 -40.29 10.39 20.72
C ILE A 100 -41.08 11.35 19.83
N SER A 101 -40.67 12.62 19.70
CA SER A 101 -41.34 13.57 18.84
C SER A 101 -41.19 13.18 17.36
N VAL A 102 -42.18 13.56 16.54
CA VAL A 102 -42.13 13.35 15.08
C VAL A 102 -40.87 13.97 14.48
N GLY A 103 -40.53 15.20 14.90
CA GLY A 103 -39.30 15.87 14.44
C GLY A 103 -38.02 15.14 14.81
N ASN A 104 -37.93 14.59 16.03
CA ASN A 104 -36.81 13.76 16.44
C ASN A 104 -36.70 12.51 15.55
N SER A 105 -37.81 11.81 15.28
CA SER A 105 -37.86 10.62 14.43
C SER A 105 -37.47 10.93 12.97
N MET A 106 -37.89 12.09 12.45
CA MET A 106 -37.47 12.58 11.13
C MET A 106 -35.94 12.76 11.07
N ALA A 107 -35.38 13.49 12.03
CA ALA A 107 -33.95 13.75 12.07
C ALA A 107 -33.10 12.49 12.22
N LEU A 108 -33.56 11.55 13.05
CA LEU A 108 -32.85 10.29 13.25
C LEU A 108 -32.88 9.41 11.99
N LEU A 109 -34.04 9.31 11.32
CA LEU A 109 -34.17 8.54 10.11
C LEU A 109 -33.32 9.12 8.96
N GLU A 110 -33.36 10.46 8.76
CA GLU A 110 -32.52 11.17 7.79
C GLU A 110 -31.04 10.87 8.01
N LEU A 111 -30.59 11.00 9.27
CA LEU A 111 -29.18 10.80 9.62
C LEU A 111 -28.74 9.33 9.43
N ASN A 112 -29.56 8.38 9.87
CA ASN A 112 -29.22 6.95 9.75
C ASN A 112 -29.20 6.50 8.28
N LEU A 113 -30.15 6.94 7.44
CA LEU A 113 -30.16 6.68 6.00
C LEU A 113 -28.92 7.25 5.32
N SER A 114 -28.58 8.51 5.61
CA SER A 114 -27.41 9.15 5.05
C SER A 114 -26.11 8.46 5.49
N LYS A 115 -25.96 8.13 6.78
CA LYS A 115 -24.81 7.40 7.28
C LYS A 115 -24.70 6.00 6.65
N ALA A 116 -25.80 5.24 6.57
CA ALA A 116 -25.80 3.92 5.96
C ALA A 116 -25.35 3.98 4.49
N TYR A 117 -25.93 4.91 3.74
CA TYR A 117 -25.63 5.11 2.32
C TYR A 117 -24.18 5.50 2.08
N ILE A 118 -23.68 6.49 2.82
CA ILE A 118 -22.29 6.97 2.71
C ILE A 118 -21.29 5.95 3.25
N ARG A 119 -21.58 5.21 4.33
CA ARG A 119 -20.72 4.10 4.80
C ARG A 119 -20.49 3.07 3.70
N TYR A 120 -21.56 2.64 3.02
CA TYR A 120 -21.45 1.68 1.94
C TYR A 120 -20.71 2.28 0.74
N ALA A 121 -21.13 3.46 0.27
CA ALA A 121 -20.54 4.12 -0.88
C ALA A 121 -19.02 4.39 -0.70
N LEU A 122 -18.65 4.99 0.42
CA LEU A 122 -17.24 5.28 0.74
C LEU A 122 -16.41 4.00 0.85
N GLY A 123 -16.95 3.01 1.60
CA GLY A 123 -16.27 1.75 1.84
C GLY A 123 -16.03 0.94 0.57
N GLN A 124 -17.02 0.83 -0.32
CA GLN A 124 -16.86 0.09 -1.57
C GLN A 124 -15.96 0.81 -2.58
N ARG A 125 -15.97 2.14 -2.59
CA ARG A 125 -15.21 2.92 -3.57
C ARG A 125 -13.76 3.17 -3.15
N TYR A 126 -13.49 3.38 -1.84
CA TYR A 126 -12.19 3.83 -1.34
C TYR A 126 -11.63 2.98 -0.19
N GLY A 127 -12.40 1.98 0.26
CA GLY A 127 -12.08 1.16 1.43
C GLY A 127 -12.71 1.70 2.72
N PHE A 128 -12.86 0.79 3.68
CA PHE A 128 -13.37 1.09 5.02
C PHE A 128 -12.29 1.64 5.96
N MET A 129 -11.03 1.63 5.48
CA MET A 129 -9.87 2.15 6.17
C MET A 129 -9.00 2.98 5.20
N ASP A 130 -8.53 4.14 5.65
CA ASP A 130 -7.51 4.91 4.92
C ASP A 130 -6.11 4.38 5.26
N PRO A 131 -5.43 3.64 4.33
CA PRO A 131 -4.12 3.06 4.61
C PRO A 131 -3.04 4.10 4.85
N HIS A 132 -3.12 5.28 4.23
CA HIS A 132 -2.15 6.36 4.48
C HIS A 132 -2.20 6.85 5.92
N LYS A 133 -3.42 6.98 6.49
CA LYS A 133 -3.59 7.43 7.87
C LYS A 133 -3.21 6.37 8.88
N VAL A 134 -3.50 5.11 8.60
CA VAL A 134 -3.30 4.01 9.54
C VAL A 134 -1.87 3.48 9.47
N LEU A 135 -1.40 3.05 8.29
CA LEU A 135 -0.11 2.39 8.17
C LEU A 135 1.05 3.35 8.44
N ASN A 136 0.93 4.63 8.06
CA ASN A 136 1.95 5.65 8.33
C ASN A 136 2.01 6.13 9.80
N ARG A 137 1.22 5.54 10.70
CA ARG A 137 1.23 5.84 12.14
C ARG A 137 1.57 4.64 13.01
N LEU A 138 2.03 3.54 12.43
CA LEU A 138 2.36 2.32 13.17
C LEU A 138 3.73 2.40 13.86
N ASP A 139 4.72 2.96 13.20
CA ASP A 139 6.10 2.98 13.66
C ASP A 139 6.49 4.39 14.14
N THR A 140 6.67 4.57 15.45
CA THR A 140 7.15 5.84 16.04
C THR A 140 8.65 6.04 15.79
N ARG A 141 9.09 7.29 15.64
CA ARG A 141 10.50 7.69 15.59
C ARG A 141 10.98 8.11 16.96
N ASN A 142 12.27 7.89 17.26
CA ASN A 142 12.90 8.33 18.52
C ASN A 142 12.86 9.85 18.73
N GLU A 143 12.83 10.62 17.64
CA GLU A 143 12.81 12.10 17.62
C GLU A 143 11.38 12.67 17.56
N GLY A 144 10.38 11.84 17.78
CA GLY A 144 8.96 12.20 17.65
C GLY A 144 8.40 11.99 16.22
N GLY A 145 7.07 11.87 16.13
CA GLY A 145 6.36 11.59 14.88
C GLY A 145 6.41 10.12 14.47
N TYR A 146 6.01 9.86 13.21
CA TYR A 146 5.87 8.52 12.68
C TYR A 146 6.76 8.28 11.45
N ARG A 147 7.15 7.03 11.24
CA ARG A 147 7.85 6.61 10.04
C ARG A 147 6.82 6.38 8.94
N GLN A 148 6.99 7.05 7.82
CA GLN A 148 6.21 6.79 6.61
C GLN A 148 6.61 5.42 6.05
N ILE A 149 5.62 4.56 5.77
CA ILE A 149 5.82 3.20 5.25
C ILE A 149 4.83 2.82 4.14
N TYR A 150 3.89 3.72 3.82
CA TYR A 150 2.89 3.54 2.77
C TYR A 150 2.86 4.78 1.87
N ASP A 151 3.14 4.59 0.58
CA ASP A 151 3.23 5.65 -0.44
C ASP A 151 2.71 5.16 -1.80
N ILE A 152 1.65 4.37 -1.78
CA ILE A 152 0.93 3.99 -3.00
C ILE A 152 -0.10 5.07 -3.27
N ASN A 153 -0.10 5.63 -4.50
CA ASN A 153 -1.06 6.65 -4.88
C ASN A 153 -2.45 6.03 -5.07
N LEU A 154 -3.39 6.43 -4.21
CA LEU A 154 -4.76 5.94 -4.22
C LEU A 154 -5.73 7.05 -4.65
N GLU A 155 -6.84 6.64 -5.25
CA GLU A 155 -7.99 7.52 -5.43
C GLU A 155 -8.52 7.95 -4.06
N LYS A 156 -9.00 9.18 -3.97
CA LYS A 156 -9.55 9.77 -2.75
C LYS A 156 -10.92 10.38 -3.03
N PRO A 157 -11.83 10.36 -2.04
CA PRO A 157 -13.10 11.07 -2.18
C PRO A 157 -12.84 12.57 -2.39
N SER A 158 -13.66 13.19 -3.26
CA SER A 158 -13.68 14.65 -3.44
C SER A 158 -14.20 15.34 -2.17
N ASP A 159 -13.93 16.64 -2.04
CA ASP A 159 -14.52 17.43 -0.94
C ASP A 159 -16.05 17.46 -1.02
N ASN A 160 -16.62 17.30 -2.21
CA ASN A 160 -18.06 17.25 -2.46
C ASN A 160 -18.65 15.83 -2.47
N PHE A 161 -17.84 14.80 -2.17
CA PHE A 161 -18.24 13.38 -2.30
C PHE A 161 -19.60 13.08 -1.66
N VAL A 162 -19.81 13.54 -0.42
CA VAL A 162 -21.08 13.27 0.30
C VAL A 162 -22.25 13.91 -0.44
N LYS A 163 -22.11 15.16 -0.87
CA LYS A 163 -23.17 15.86 -1.62
C LYS A 163 -23.48 15.16 -2.94
N GLU A 164 -22.47 14.78 -3.70
CA GLU A 164 -22.61 14.07 -4.99
C GLU A 164 -23.31 12.72 -4.81
N VAL A 165 -22.88 11.94 -3.81
CA VAL A 165 -23.45 10.61 -3.53
C VAL A 165 -24.88 10.72 -3.01
N LEU A 166 -25.18 11.65 -2.10
CA LEU A 166 -26.56 11.85 -1.59
C LEU A 166 -27.49 12.37 -2.68
N GLN A 167 -26.99 13.17 -3.65
CA GLN A 167 -27.78 13.59 -4.80
C GLN A 167 -28.26 12.39 -5.64
N HIS A 168 -27.44 11.37 -5.83
CA HIS A 168 -27.88 10.13 -6.48
C HIS A 168 -29.01 9.43 -5.73
N ALA A 169 -28.96 9.42 -4.39
CA ALA A 169 -30.03 8.85 -3.57
C ALA A 169 -31.33 9.65 -3.68
N HIS A 170 -31.25 10.97 -3.84
CA HIS A 170 -32.39 11.84 -4.06
C HIS A 170 -33.02 11.61 -5.44
N ASP A 171 -32.23 11.63 -6.51
CA ASP A 171 -32.69 11.70 -7.90
C ASP A 171 -33.06 10.33 -8.50
N THR A 172 -32.51 9.24 -7.95
CA THR A 172 -32.66 7.89 -8.50
C THR A 172 -33.09 6.86 -7.43
N HIS A 173 -33.12 5.58 -7.82
CA HIS A 173 -33.21 4.47 -6.87
C HIS A 173 -31.90 4.31 -6.11
N PRO A 174 -31.89 4.33 -4.76
CA PRO A 174 -30.66 4.29 -3.97
C PRO A 174 -29.74 3.09 -4.30
N ALA A 175 -30.34 1.92 -4.53
CA ALA A 175 -29.59 0.69 -4.83
C ALA A 175 -28.80 0.74 -6.14
N ASP A 176 -29.31 1.45 -7.16
CA ASP A 176 -28.71 1.42 -8.50
C ASP A 176 -27.33 2.07 -8.54
N TYR A 177 -27.18 3.21 -7.89
CA TYR A 177 -25.86 3.85 -7.77
C TYR A 177 -24.90 3.00 -6.94
N LEU A 178 -25.34 2.46 -5.79
CA LEU A 178 -24.48 1.66 -4.92
C LEU A 178 -23.93 0.42 -5.60
N LYS A 179 -24.71 -0.24 -6.48
CA LYS A 179 -24.23 -1.38 -7.29
C LYS A 179 -23.04 -1.03 -8.17
N THR A 180 -22.94 0.21 -8.65
CA THR A 180 -21.84 0.64 -9.53
C THR A 180 -20.51 0.83 -8.81
N LEU A 181 -20.52 0.87 -7.47
CA LEU A 181 -19.33 1.17 -6.66
C LEU A 181 -18.49 -0.04 -6.31
N GLU A 182 -19.05 -1.25 -6.41
CA GLU A 182 -18.31 -2.48 -6.14
C GLU A 182 -17.12 -2.61 -7.08
N THR A 183 -15.98 -3.09 -6.54
CA THR A 183 -14.82 -3.34 -7.38
C THR A 183 -15.03 -4.56 -8.28
N MET A 184 -14.81 -4.36 -9.58
CA MET A 184 -14.87 -5.44 -10.59
C MET A 184 -13.55 -6.22 -10.71
N HIS A 185 -12.60 -6.00 -9.81
CA HIS A 185 -11.32 -6.71 -9.83
C HIS A 185 -11.54 -8.23 -9.72
N PRO A 186 -11.03 -9.07 -10.64
CA PRO A 186 -11.32 -10.51 -10.64
C PRO A 186 -10.97 -11.20 -9.31
N LEU A 187 -9.83 -10.82 -8.71
CA LEU A 187 -9.43 -11.35 -7.41
C LEU A 187 -10.45 -11.01 -6.30
N TYR A 188 -11.08 -9.83 -6.34
CA TYR A 188 -12.08 -9.47 -5.34
C TYR A 188 -13.30 -10.41 -5.41
N GLN A 189 -13.76 -10.72 -6.61
CA GLN A 189 -14.88 -11.65 -6.80
C GLN A 189 -14.51 -13.08 -6.34
N GLN A 190 -13.31 -13.53 -6.65
CA GLN A 190 -12.80 -14.82 -6.16
C GLN A 190 -12.72 -14.85 -4.61
N LEU A 191 -12.28 -13.77 -3.97
CA LEU A 191 -12.25 -13.68 -2.51
C LEU A 191 -13.65 -13.66 -1.89
N LYS A 192 -14.65 -13.07 -2.53
CA LYS A 192 -16.05 -13.16 -2.10
C LYS A 192 -16.55 -14.62 -2.11
N GLU A 193 -16.26 -15.36 -3.16
CA GLU A 193 -16.59 -16.78 -3.25
C GLU A 193 -15.90 -17.59 -2.14
N MET A 194 -14.63 -17.37 -1.92
CA MET A 194 -13.88 -18.02 -0.83
C MET A 194 -14.46 -17.66 0.55
N LEU A 195 -14.87 -16.41 0.77
CA LEU A 195 -15.45 -15.95 2.03
C LEU A 195 -16.76 -16.68 2.34
N SER A 196 -17.55 -17.05 1.33
CA SER A 196 -18.80 -17.78 1.49
C SER A 196 -18.61 -19.23 1.95
N THR A 197 -17.44 -19.81 1.69
CA THR A 197 -17.12 -21.22 1.97
C THR A 197 -16.17 -21.41 3.15
N ASP A 198 -15.29 -20.43 3.44
CA ASP A 198 -14.33 -20.53 4.55
C ASP A 198 -15.01 -20.19 5.88
N SER A 199 -15.10 -21.19 6.77
CA SER A 199 -15.66 -21.06 8.11
C SER A 199 -14.60 -20.83 9.20
N THR A 200 -13.30 -20.86 8.85
CA THR A 200 -12.22 -20.70 9.83
C THR A 200 -12.01 -19.21 10.19
N PRO A 201 -11.86 -18.85 11.47
CA PRO A 201 -11.67 -17.44 11.85
C PRO A 201 -10.44 -16.81 11.20
N ASP A 202 -9.32 -17.53 11.09
CA ASP A 202 -8.08 -17.02 10.50
C ASP A 202 -8.19 -16.89 8.98
N GLY A 203 -8.84 -17.83 8.30
CA GLY A 203 -9.12 -17.76 6.86
C GLY A 203 -10.01 -16.57 6.53
N ARG A 204 -11.14 -16.44 7.23
CA ARG A 204 -12.06 -15.29 7.06
C ARG A 204 -11.37 -13.96 7.31
N LYS A 205 -10.59 -13.84 8.40
CA LYS A 205 -9.80 -12.62 8.69
C LYS A 205 -8.89 -12.27 7.54
N ARG A 206 -8.14 -13.25 7.01
CA ARG A 206 -7.21 -13.05 5.89
C ARG A 206 -7.93 -12.63 4.62
N ILE A 207 -9.03 -13.30 4.27
CA ILE A 207 -9.85 -12.96 3.11
C ILE A 207 -10.34 -11.50 3.22
N LEU A 208 -10.96 -11.12 4.33
CA LEU A 208 -11.49 -9.77 4.57
C LEU A 208 -10.40 -8.69 4.46
N CYS A 209 -9.20 -8.94 5.02
CA CYS A 209 -8.09 -7.99 4.93
C CYS A 209 -7.59 -7.81 3.49
N ASN A 210 -7.58 -8.87 2.68
CA ASN A 210 -7.17 -8.76 1.29
C ASN A 210 -8.29 -8.19 0.39
N MET A 211 -9.57 -8.45 0.69
CA MET A 211 -10.68 -7.74 0.07
C MET A 211 -10.63 -6.24 0.35
N GLU A 212 -10.27 -5.84 1.60
CA GLU A 212 -10.11 -4.43 1.93
C GLU A 212 -9.00 -3.76 1.12
N ARG A 213 -7.84 -4.42 0.94
CA ARG A 213 -6.75 -3.90 0.07
C ARG A 213 -7.19 -3.69 -1.37
N LEU A 214 -8.04 -4.55 -1.90
CA LEU A 214 -8.54 -4.44 -3.28
C LEU A 214 -9.57 -3.32 -3.47
N ARG A 215 -10.13 -2.76 -2.39
CA ARG A 215 -10.94 -1.54 -2.44
C ARG A 215 -10.10 -0.28 -2.54
N TRP A 216 -8.82 -0.32 -2.16
CA TRP A 216 -7.88 0.80 -2.28
C TRP A 216 -7.44 0.95 -3.73
N ARG A 217 -8.23 1.66 -4.53
CA ARG A 217 -7.99 1.81 -5.97
C ARG A 217 -6.78 2.68 -6.23
N HIS A 218 -5.84 2.15 -6.99
CA HIS A 218 -4.66 2.89 -7.41
C HIS A 218 -5.03 3.93 -8.46
N THR A 219 -4.47 5.15 -8.37
CA THR A 219 -4.68 6.20 -9.39
C THR A 219 -4.06 5.85 -10.73
N GLN A 220 -3.06 4.98 -10.72
CA GLN A 220 -2.45 4.40 -11.90
C GLN A 220 -2.50 2.88 -11.74
N GLU A 221 -3.49 2.26 -12.37
CA GLU A 221 -3.52 0.81 -12.45
C GLU A 221 -2.38 0.33 -13.33
N ILE A 222 -1.56 -0.59 -12.79
CA ILE A 222 -0.60 -1.32 -13.61
C ILE A 222 -1.40 -2.38 -14.36
N SER A 223 -1.49 -2.23 -15.68
CA SER A 223 -2.14 -3.25 -16.51
C SER A 223 -1.41 -4.58 -16.37
N LEU A 224 -2.15 -5.64 -16.06
CA LEU A 224 -1.61 -7.00 -16.00
C LEU A 224 -1.01 -7.45 -17.35
N ASN A 225 -1.37 -6.76 -18.44
CA ASN A 225 -0.88 -7.01 -19.79
C ASN A 225 0.37 -6.17 -20.14
N GLU A 226 0.90 -5.40 -19.21
CA GLU A 226 2.10 -4.60 -19.43
C GLU A 226 3.27 -5.17 -18.64
N ARG A 227 4.49 -4.95 -19.16
CA ARG A 227 5.71 -5.32 -18.45
C ARG A 227 5.82 -4.57 -17.15
N HIS A 228 5.87 -5.29 -16.03
CA HIS A 228 6.00 -4.67 -14.70
C HIS A 228 6.70 -5.59 -13.70
N ILE A 229 7.10 -5.01 -12.57
CA ILE A 229 7.67 -5.73 -11.43
C ILE A 229 6.69 -5.65 -10.27
N PHE A 230 6.33 -6.82 -9.75
CA PHE A 230 5.53 -6.94 -8.53
C PHE A 230 6.37 -7.57 -7.40
N VAL A 231 6.47 -6.87 -6.28
CA VAL A 231 7.12 -7.34 -5.06
C VAL A 231 6.06 -7.50 -3.99
N ASN A 232 5.82 -8.73 -3.54
CA ASN A 232 4.92 -9.01 -2.43
C ASN A 232 5.72 -9.34 -1.16
N ILE A 233 5.66 -8.46 -0.16
CA ILE A 233 6.44 -8.59 1.08
C ILE A 233 6.10 -9.87 1.87
N PRO A 234 4.82 -10.25 2.10
CA PRO A 234 4.48 -11.49 2.80
C PRO A 234 5.06 -12.75 2.16
N SER A 235 5.03 -12.86 0.85
CA SER A 235 5.59 -13.99 0.10
C SER A 235 7.12 -13.99 0.09
N GLN A 236 7.73 -12.82 0.26
CA GLN A 236 9.16 -12.60 0.09
C GLN A 236 9.64 -12.98 -1.31
N ASN A 237 8.81 -12.72 -2.33
CA ASN A 237 9.09 -12.94 -3.74
C ASN A 237 8.89 -11.64 -4.54
N LEU A 238 9.63 -11.58 -5.63
CA LEU A 238 9.47 -10.65 -6.73
C LEU A 238 9.05 -11.43 -7.96
N TRP A 239 8.06 -10.94 -8.67
CA TRP A 239 7.68 -11.41 -10.00
C TRP A 239 7.99 -10.33 -11.03
N ALA A 240 8.63 -10.72 -12.08
CA ALA A 240 8.82 -9.95 -13.30
C ALA A 240 7.80 -10.45 -14.33
N ILE A 241 6.80 -9.64 -14.61
CA ILE A 241 5.59 -10.00 -15.33
C ILE A 241 5.56 -9.28 -16.67
N CYS A 242 5.31 -9.99 -17.74
CA CYS A 242 4.94 -9.45 -19.06
C CYS A 242 3.87 -10.35 -19.70
N PRO A 243 3.19 -9.90 -20.77
CA PRO A 243 2.07 -10.65 -21.37
C PRO A 243 2.37 -12.10 -21.68
N ASP A 244 3.58 -12.38 -22.16
CA ASP A 244 3.97 -13.70 -22.68
C ASP A 244 4.76 -14.55 -21.69
N SER A 245 5.23 -13.97 -20.59
CA SER A 245 6.05 -14.69 -19.62
C SER A 245 6.07 -14.03 -18.25
N THR A 246 6.15 -14.85 -17.21
CA THR A 246 6.37 -14.42 -15.85
C THR A 246 7.48 -15.26 -15.25
N PHE A 247 8.41 -14.63 -14.56
CA PHE A 247 9.37 -15.37 -13.75
C PHE A 247 9.49 -14.77 -12.36
N SER A 248 9.78 -15.64 -11.39
CA SER A 248 9.92 -15.23 -9.98
C SER A 248 11.34 -15.37 -9.48
N MET A 249 11.58 -14.66 -8.39
CA MET A 249 12.80 -14.82 -7.60
C MET A 249 12.53 -14.49 -6.14
N LYS A 250 13.32 -15.09 -5.27
CA LYS A 250 13.30 -14.76 -3.85
C LYS A 250 13.86 -13.38 -3.59
N ILE A 251 13.32 -12.72 -2.56
CA ILE A 251 13.85 -11.46 -2.06
C ILE A 251 14.17 -11.54 -0.56
N CYS A 252 15.07 -10.64 -0.11
CA CYS A 252 15.14 -10.26 1.29
C CYS A 252 14.61 -8.84 1.42
N CYS A 253 13.66 -8.63 2.33
CA CYS A 253 13.06 -7.33 2.62
C CYS A 253 13.37 -6.86 4.05
N GLY A 254 12.88 -5.69 4.42
CA GLY A 254 13.14 -5.06 5.70
C GLY A 254 12.75 -5.91 6.91
N ALA A 255 13.55 -5.82 7.96
CA ALA A 255 13.22 -6.41 9.25
C ALA A 255 12.05 -5.66 9.91
N TRP A 256 11.49 -6.21 10.98
CA TRP A 256 10.37 -5.61 11.72
C TRP A 256 10.60 -4.13 12.09
N LYS A 257 11.78 -3.79 12.56
CA LYS A 257 12.15 -2.40 12.93
C LYS A 257 12.48 -1.51 11.74
N THR A 258 12.73 -2.10 10.59
CA THR A 258 13.17 -1.42 9.36
C THR A 258 12.39 -1.90 8.17
N LYS A 259 11.04 -1.92 8.31
CA LYS A 259 10.12 -2.43 7.28
C LYS A 259 10.41 -1.83 5.90
N THR A 260 10.31 -2.63 4.87
CA THR A 260 10.27 -2.13 3.49
C THR A 260 8.97 -1.35 3.28
N PRO A 261 9.02 -0.10 2.81
CA PRO A 261 7.82 0.66 2.51
C PRO A 261 7.05 0.06 1.34
N LEU A 262 5.72 0.19 1.39
CA LEU A 262 4.82 -0.13 0.29
C LEU A 262 4.72 1.10 -0.61
N LEU A 263 4.98 0.93 -1.90
CA LEU A 263 5.03 2.05 -2.84
C LEU A 263 4.81 1.60 -4.28
N SER A 264 4.38 2.54 -5.11
CA SER A 264 4.37 2.42 -6.58
C SER A 264 5.39 3.39 -7.19
N SER A 265 6.14 2.93 -8.20
CA SER A 265 7.15 3.73 -8.89
C SER A 265 7.50 3.13 -10.26
N ASN A 266 8.55 3.66 -10.91
CA ASN A 266 9.07 3.12 -12.16
C ASN A 266 10.59 2.92 -12.07
N ILE A 267 11.07 1.74 -12.43
CA ILE A 267 12.50 1.46 -12.53
C ILE A 267 13.03 2.15 -13.79
N ARG A 268 14.03 3.01 -13.62
CA ARG A 268 14.56 3.90 -14.69
C ARG A 268 16.05 3.75 -14.96
N LEU A 269 16.81 3.21 -14.02
CA LEU A 269 18.27 3.15 -14.10
C LEU A 269 18.79 1.89 -13.44
N ILE A 270 19.74 1.24 -14.09
CA ILE A 270 20.54 0.15 -13.54
C ILE A 270 21.94 0.69 -13.31
N GLN A 271 22.41 0.68 -12.09
CA GLN A 271 23.76 1.09 -11.69
C GLN A 271 24.64 -0.14 -11.47
N LEU A 272 25.84 -0.11 -12.01
CA LEU A 272 26.81 -1.20 -11.94
C LEU A 272 27.91 -0.90 -10.94
N ASN A 273 28.37 -1.90 -10.22
CA ASN A 273 29.46 -1.83 -9.26
C ASN A 273 29.36 -0.58 -8.33
N PRO A 274 28.28 -0.43 -7.61
CA PRO A 274 28.09 0.74 -6.76
C PRO A 274 29.10 0.77 -5.61
N GLU A 275 29.52 1.97 -5.22
CA GLU A 275 29.94 2.19 -3.86
C GLU A 275 28.71 2.27 -2.96
N TRP A 276 28.77 1.67 -1.80
CA TRP A 276 27.69 1.78 -0.85
C TRP A 276 27.98 2.87 0.19
N ASN A 277 27.35 4.01 0.04
CA ASN A 277 27.30 5.01 1.10
C ASN A 277 26.46 4.48 2.26
N ILE A 278 27.08 4.27 3.42
CA ILE A 278 26.38 3.71 4.58
C ILE A 278 25.37 4.73 5.11
N PRO A 279 24.08 4.37 5.19
CA PRO A 279 23.04 5.24 5.73
C PRO A 279 23.33 5.69 7.16
N GLY A 280 22.88 6.89 7.52
CA GLY A 280 23.16 7.48 8.83
C GLY A 280 22.70 6.63 10.01
N SER A 281 21.61 5.90 9.90
CA SER A 281 21.12 4.96 10.92
C SER A 281 22.10 3.80 11.13
N ILE A 282 22.56 3.16 10.05
CA ILE A 282 23.52 2.05 10.09
C ILE A 282 24.87 2.58 10.59
N LEU A 283 25.30 3.76 10.11
CA LEU A 283 26.52 4.39 10.58
C LEU A 283 26.49 4.64 12.10
N ARG A 284 25.39 5.17 12.61
CA ARG A 284 25.21 5.48 14.03
C ARG A 284 25.17 4.22 14.90
N ASP A 285 24.43 3.21 14.47
CA ASP A 285 24.03 2.10 15.33
C ASP A 285 24.98 0.90 15.18
N GLU A 286 25.58 0.68 13.99
CA GLU A 286 26.38 -0.51 13.69
C GLU A 286 27.86 -0.20 13.43
N VAL A 287 28.20 0.92 12.78
CA VAL A 287 29.57 1.21 12.37
C VAL A 287 30.31 2.09 13.38
N SER A 288 29.66 3.13 13.92
CA SER A 288 30.32 4.06 14.83
C SER A 288 30.86 3.43 16.13
N PRO A 289 30.27 2.33 16.67
CA PRO A 289 30.87 1.62 17.80
C PRO A 289 32.28 1.07 17.53
N HIS A 290 32.61 0.85 16.26
CA HIS A 290 33.92 0.35 15.81
C HIS A 290 34.91 1.47 15.40
N ALA A 291 34.64 2.72 15.77
CA ALA A 291 35.56 3.82 15.52
C ALA A 291 36.97 3.51 16.12
N GLY A 292 38.02 3.75 15.36
CA GLY A 292 39.38 3.40 15.76
C GLY A 292 39.85 1.98 15.38
N ASP A 293 38.93 1.07 15.10
CA ASP A 293 39.22 -0.34 14.76
C ASP A 293 39.50 -0.52 13.25
N SER A 294 40.79 -0.38 12.87
CA SER A 294 41.21 -0.56 11.47
C SER A 294 40.90 -1.96 10.92
N ALA A 295 40.91 -3.02 11.75
CA ALA A 295 40.68 -4.37 11.30
C ALA A 295 39.20 -4.55 10.89
N TYR A 296 38.28 -3.95 11.65
CA TYR A 296 36.84 -3.92 11.30
C TYR A 296 36.58 -3.23 9.94
N PHE A 297 37.22 -2.04 9.74
CA PHE A 297 37.02 -1.30 8.48
C PHE A 297 37.62 -2.03 7.28
N VAL A 298 38.79 -2.63 7.40
CA VAL A 298 39.44 -3.43 6.33
C VAL A 298 38.59 -4.66 6.01
N LYS A 299 38.18 -5.42 7.04
CA LYS A 299 37.36 -6.64 6.87
C LYS A 299 36.03 -6.37 6.11
N ASN A 300 35.44 -5.20 6.38
CA ASN A 300 34.18 -4.82 5.76
C ASN A 300 34.37 -3.98 4.48
N HIS A 301 35.59 -3.78 4.01
CA HIS A 301 35.91 -2.94 2.85
C HIS A 301 35.42 -1.49 3.01
N TYR A 302 35.38 -0.96 4.24
CA TYR A 302 34.94 0.39 4.55
C TYR A 302 36.05 1.40 4.45
N PHE A 303 35.69 2.62 4.00
CA PHE A 303 36.57 3.78 4.05
C PHE A 303 35.80 5.00 4.57
N ILE A 304 36.52 5.94 5.16
CA ILE A 304 35.97 7.14 5.79
C ILE A 304 36.38 8.35 4.97
N VAL A 305 35.45 9.22 4.65
CA VAL A 305 35.69 10.47 3.93
C VAL A 305 35.21 11.64 4.77
N HIS A 306 36.04 12.64 4.95
CA HIS A 306 35.62 13.90 5.54
C HIS A 306 34.85 14.72 4.51
N ARG A 307 33.60 15.10 4.83
CA ARG A 307 32.67 15.66 3.84
C ARG A 307 33.12 17.01 3.28
N ALA A 308 33.72 17.85 4.10
CA ALA A 308 34.14 19.21 3.70
C ALA A 308 35.35 19.23 2.81
N SER A 309 36.39 18.38 3.09
CA SER A 309 37.63 18.37 2.31
C SER A 309 37.67 17.30 1.23
N GLY A 310 36.80 16.27 1.31
CA GLY A 310 36.87 15.11 0.42
C GLY A 310 37.98 14.09 0.76
N ASP A 311 38.76 14.34 1.79
CA ASP A 311 39.91 13.50 2.14
C ASP A 311 39.48 12.17 2.74
N THR A 312 40.20 11.10 2.39
CA THR A 312 40.08 9.80 3.03
C THR A 312 40.83 9.79 4.36
N ILE A 313 40.13 9.41 5.41
CA ILE A 313 40.66 9.45 6.79
C ILE A 313 40.89 8.02 7.29
N LYS A 314 42.04 7.79 7.93
CA LYS A 314 42.35 6.49 8.55
C LYS A 314 41.38 6.24 9.73
N PRO A 315 40.85 5.02 9.90
CA PRO A 315 39.91 4.70 10.99
C PRO A 315 40.44 5.05 12.38
N THR A 316 41.76 4.91 12.59
CA THR A 316 42.44 5.25 13.87
C THR A 316 42.41 6.73 14.23
N LYS A 317 42.06 7.61 13.29
CA LYS A 317 42.01 9.07 13.50
C LYS A 317 40.61 9.61 13.72
N VAL A 318 39.59 8.75 13.84
CA VAL A 318 38.21 9.17 13.98
C VAL A 318 37.60 8.55 15.22
N THR A 319 36.90 9.36 16.03
CA THR A 319 36.17 8.91 17.21
C THR A 319 34.70 8.54 16.84
N ARG A 320 34.06 7.87 17.77
CA ARG A 320 32.61 7.51 17.64
C ARG A 320 31.75 8.76 17.47
N GLU A 321 32.00 9.81 18.24
CA GLU A 321 31.28 11.07 18.22
C GLU A 321 31.47 11.78 16.88
N GLN A 322 32.69 11.76 16.34
CA GLN A 322 32.97 12.33 15.03
C GLN A 322 32.28 11.61 13.91
N LEU A 323 32.20 10.27 13.91
CA LEU A 323 31.42 9.51 12.92
C LEU A 323 29.94 9.83 13.00
N ARG A 324 29.41 10.14 14.18
CA ARG A 324 27.98 10.48 14.41
C ARG A 324 27.67 11.95 14.15
N SER A 325 28.66 12.84 14.07
CA SER A 325 28.46 14.29 13.91
C SER A 325 27.90 14.71 12.54
N GLY A 326 27.93 13.81 11.56
CA GLY A 326 27.58 14.13 10.17
C GLY A 326 28.71 14.73 9.34
N ALA A 327 29.85 15.09 9.94
CA ALA A 327 31.06 15.63 9.24
C ALA A 327 31.77 14.58 8.38
N TYR A 328 31.53 13.31 8.65
CA TYR A 328 32.13 12.20 7.94
C TYR A 328 31.06 11.36 7.23
N ARG A 329 31.41 10.79 6.09
CA ARG A 329 30.68 9.66 5.49
C ARG A 329 31.55 8.41 5.59
N VAL A 330 30.93 7.29 5.81
CA VAL A 330 31.53 5.97 5.64
C VAL A 330 30.94 5.33 4.40
N ALA A 331 31.78 4.76 3.56
CA ALA A 331 31.32 4.05 2.38
C ALA A 331 32.06 2.71 2.25
N GLN A 332 31.43 1.79 1.51
CA GLN A 332 32.02 0.50 1.16
C GLN A 332 32.49 0.54 -0.30
N HIS A 333 33.70 0.07 -0.54
CA HIS A 333 34.28 0.00 -1.87
C HIS A 333 33.39 -0.86 -2.80
N SER A 334 33.35 -0.47 -4.08
CA SER A 334 32.70 -1.25 -5.14
C SER A 334 33.42 -2.60 -5.35
N GLY A 335 32.71 -3.56 -5.94
CA GLY A 335 33.28 -4.83 -6.35
C GLY A 335 32.89 -6.03 -5.48
N LYS A 336 33.73 -7.06 -5.51
CA LYS A 336 33.47 -8.30 -4.75
C LYS A 336 33.48 -8.00 -3.26
N GLY A 337 32.43 -8.43 -2.55
CA GLY A 337 32.27 -8.17 -1.11
C GLY A 337 31.39 -6.97 -0.77
N ASN A 338 31.00 -6.13 -1.75
CA ASN A 338 30.08 -5.03 -1.51
C ASN A 338 28.69 -5.55 -1.11
N SER A 339 28.10 -4.98 -0.08
CA SER A 339 26.78 -5.40 0.44
C SER A 339 25.63 -5.18 -0.54
N LEU A 340 25.79 -4.23 -1.48
CA LEU A 340 24.84 -3.98 -2.57
C LEU A 340 25.05 -4.89 -3.78
N GLY A 341 26.06 -5.79 -3.72
CA GLY A 341 26.45 -6.63 -4.83
C GLY A 341 26.97 -5.83 -6.02
N ARG A 342 26.60 -6.24 -7.21
CA ARG A 342 27.08 -5.69 -8.49
C ARG A 342 26.08 -4.79 -9.21
N LEU A 343 24.78 -4.89 -8.88
CA LEU A 343 23.69 -4.23 -9.57
C LEU A 343 22.73 -3.56 -8.58
N ILE A 344 22.36 -2.31 -8.86
CA ILE A 344 21.27 -1.60 -8.20
C ILE A 344 20.24 -1.19 -9.28
N PHE A 345 18.97 -1.37 -8.95
CA PHE A 345 17.83 -0.95 -9.77
C PHE A 345 17.18 0.26 -9.10
N ARG A 346 17.29 1.42 -9.75
CA ARG A 346 16.86 2.70 -9.16
C ARG A 346 15.51 3.13 -9.70
N PHE A 347 14.69 3.60 -8.77
CA PHE A 347 13.37 4.19 -8.99
C PHE A 347 13.17 5.37 -8.04
N ASN A 348 12.26 6.28 -8.38
CA ASN A 348 11.98 7.44 -7.53
C ASN A 348 11.16 7.03 -6.31
N ASN A 349 11.57 7.44 -5.13
CA ASN A 349 10.82 7.30 -3.89
C ASN A 349 11.40 8.23 -2.82
N GLN A 350 10.63 8.50 -1.76
CA GLN A 350 11.05 9.36 -0.63
C GLN A 350 11.77 8.60 0.50
N PHE A 351 11.99 7.29 0.34
CA PHE A 351 12.48 6.41 1.41
C PHE A 351 13.94 6.02 1.24
N ASP A 352 14.60 6.45 0.17
CA ASP A 352 15.96 6.02 -0.21
C ASP A 352 16.10 4.49 -0.33
N VAL A 353 15.03 3.80 -0.72
CA VAL A 353 15.05 2.36 -0.97
C VAL A 353 15.23 2.04 -2.45
N TYR A 354 15.81 0.91 -2.72
CA TYR A 354 16.05 0.39 -4.07
C TYR A 354 16.08 -1.14 -4.07
N LEU A 355 15.92 -1.74 -5.25
CA LEU A 355 16.21 -3.15 -5.43
C LEU A 355 17.70 -3.31 -5.74
N HIS A 356 18.36 -4.33 -5.19
CA HIS A 356 19.80 -4.53 -5.40
C HIS A 356 20.22 -6.00 -5.27
N ASP A 357 21.38 -6.27 -5.84
CA ASP A 357 22.13 -7.50 -5.65
C ASP A 357 22.67 -7.61 -4.20
N THR A 358 23.36 -8.68 -3.86
CA THR A 358 23.98 -8.87 -2.55
C THR A 358 25.20 -9.79 -2.62
N ASN A 359 26.18 -9.55 -1.76
CA ASN A 359 27.29 -10.49 -1.53
C ASN A 359 26.85 -11.70 -0.67
N ASN A 360 25.75 -11.60 0.07
CA ASN A 360 25.25 -12.66 0.95
C ASN A 360 24.16 -13.48 0.25
N ARG A 361 24.55 -14.37 -0.67
CA ARG A 361 23.65 -15.26 -1.40
C ARG A 361 22.93 -16.28 -0.50
N ASN A 362 23.58 -16.69 0.59
CA ASN A 362 22.99 -17.66 1.53
C ASN A 362 21.73 -17.15 2.20
N ALA A 363 21.53 -15.83 2.25
CA ALA A 363 20.31 -15.24 2.81
C ALA A 363 19.02 -15.70 2.11
N PHE A 364 19.09 -16.07 0.82
CA PHE A 364 17.93 -16.57 0.06
C PHE A 364 17.53 -18.00 0.43
N ASN A 365 18.37 -18.73 1.15
CA ASN A 365 18.04 -20.07 1.67
C ASN A 365 17.25 -20.02 2.98
N TYR A 366 17.14 -18.85 3.62
CA TYR A 366 16.36 -18.73 4.84
C TYR A 366 14.86 -18.75 4.53
N GLN A 367 14.09 -19.40 5.38
CA GLN A 367 12.63 -19.38 5.32
C GLN A 367 12.08 -17.97 5.64
N ARG A 368 12.69 -17.28 6.61
CA ARG A 368 12.37 -15.89 6.95
C ARG A 368 13.47 -14.97 6.42
N ARG A 369 13.11 -14.18 5.41
CA ARG A 369 14.03 -13.27 4.71
C ARG A 369 13.71 -11.78 4.98
N THR A 370 13.01 -11.48 6.07
CA THR A 370 12.77 -10.11 6.57
C THR A 370 13.97 -9.67 7.40
N ILE A 371 15.09 -9.34 6.77
CA ILE A 371 16.42 -9.15 7.40
C ILE A 371 17.16 -7.90 6.93
N SER A 372 16.64 -7.14 5.97
CA SER A 372 17.30 -5.94 5.47
C SER A 372 16.93 -4.68 6.27
N HIS A 373 17.57 -3.56 5.95
CA HIS A 373 17.27 -2.25 6.53
C HIS A 373 16.23 -1.44 5.72
N GLY A 374 15.43 -2.13 4.90
CA GLY A 374 14.35 -1.52 4.10
C GLY A 374 14.50 -1.75 2.60
N CYS A 375 15.70 -1.73 2.05
CA CYS A 375 15.96 -2.07 0.65
C CYS A 375 15.64 -3.55 0.37
N VAL A 376 15.36 -3.86 -0.89
CA VAL A 376 14.99 -5.21 -1.35
C VAL A 376 16.18 -5.86 -2.04
N ARG A 377 16.74 -6.93 -1.42
CA ARG A 377 17.75 -7.76 -2.06
C ARG A 377 17.09 -8.75 -2.98
N VAL A 378 17.61 -8.92 -4.20
CA VAL A 378 17.05 -9.80 -5.22
C VAL A 378 17.97 -11.01 -5.48
N GLU A 379 17.40 -12.20 -5.63
CA GLU A 379 18.14 -13.45 -5.82
C GLU A 379 18.78 -13.56 -7.20
N LYS A 380 18.12 -13.08 -8.26
CA LYS A 380 18.55 -13.20 -9.66
C LYS A 380 18.71 -11.81 -10.29
N PRO A 381 19.70 -10.99 -9.84
CA PRO A 381 19.81 -9.60 -10.29
C PRO A 381 20.16 -9.48 -11.78
N PHE A 382 20.91 -10.43 -12.34
CA PHE A 382 21.25 -10.41 -13.76
C PHE A 382 20.02 -10.71 -14.63
N ASP A 383 19.20 -11.68 -14.24
CA ASP A 383 17.95 -12.00 -14.96
C ASP A 383 16.96 -10.85 -14.88
N LEU A 384 16.87 -10.18 -13.72
CA LEU A 384 16.07 -8.97 -13.57
C LEU A 384 16.56 -7.85 -14.49
N MET A 385 17.87 -7.68 -14.61
CA MET A 385 18.46 -6.70 -15.52
C MET A 385 18.11 -7.02 -16.99
N LEU A 386 18.20 -8.28 -17.41
CA LEU A 386 17.82 -8.69 -18.77
C LEU A 386 16.33 -8.41 -19.03
N PHE A 387 15.46 -8.73 -18.07
CA PHE A 387 14.04 -8.42 -18.17
C PHE A 387 13.78 -6.91 -18.33
N LEU A 388 14.47 -6.07 -17.56
CA LEU A 388 14.30 -4.63 -17.60
C LEU A 388 14.82 -3.98 -18.89
N LEU A 389 15.89 -4.52 -19.46
CA LEU A 389 16.47 -4.01 -20.71
C LEU A 389 15.77 -4.55 -21.97
N GLY A 390 15.05 -5.67 -21.88
CA GLY A 390 14.35 -6.28 -23.02
C GLY A 390 15.32 -6.63 -24.17
N ASP A 391 14.99 -6.18 -25.38
CA ASP A 391 15.77 -6.44 -26.60
C ASP A 391 17.03 -5.56 -26.70
N ALA A 392 17.85 -5.59 -25.63
CA ALA A 392 19.08 -4.82 -25.59
C ALA A 392 20.13 -5.37 -26.57
N ASP A 393 20.93 -4.46 -27.16
CA ASP A 393 22.06 -4.81 -28.03
C ASP A 393 23.07 -5.71 -27.30
N GLU A 394 23.51 -6.76 -27.98
CA GLU A 394 24.45 -7.77 -27.45
C GLU A 394 25.74 -7.15 -26.91
N TRP A 395 26.23 -6.08 -27.55
CA TRP A 395 27.42 -5.39 -27.07
C TRP A 395 27.16 -4.59 -25.80
N LEU A 396 25.96 -4.04 -25.63
CA LEU A 396 25.56 -3.44 -24.35
C LEU A 396 25.55 -4.49 -23.25
N LEU A 397 24.97 -5.65 -23.49
CA LEU A 397 24.94 -6.76 -22.53
C LEU A 397 26.35 -7.23 -22.16
N ASP A 398 27.25 -7.35 -23.14
CA ASP A 398 28.63 -7.73 -22.87
C ASP A 398 29.45 -6.64 -22.16
N ARG A 399 29.20 -5.36 -22.43
CA ARG A 399 29.79 -4.27 -21.62
C ARG A 399 29.34 -4.36 -20.16
N ILE A 400 28.07 -4.72 -19.91
CA ILE A 400 27.56 -4.95 -18.56
C ILE A 400 28.25 -6.14 -17.94
N ARG A 401 28.25 -7.32 -18.60
CA ARG A 401 28.91 -8.54 -18.12
C ARG A 401 30.36 -8.28 -17.73
N LEU A 402 31.10 -7.71 -18.65
CA LEU A 402 32.52 -7.38 -18.44
C LEU A 402 32.74 -6.41 -17.27
N SER A 403 31.85 -5.42 -17.15
CA SER A 403 31.94 -4.45 -16.05
C SER A 403 31.64 -5.05 -14.67
N ILE A 404 30.87 -6.14 -14.59
CA ILE A 404 30.59 -6.85 -13.33
C ILE A 404 31.37 -8.15 -13.16
N ASP A 405 32.48 -8.29 -13.88
CA ASP A 405 33.40 -9.43 -13.85
C ASP A 405 32.77 -10.77 -14.32
N MET A 406 31.80 -10.71 -15.23
CA MET A 406 31.22 -11.87 -15.93
C MET A 406 31.87 -12.06 -17.31
N LYS A 407 31.76 -13.28 -17.86
CA LYS A 407 32.24 -13.57 -19.19
C LYS A 407 31.31 -12.99 -20.25
N PRO A 408 31.84 -12.42 -21.34
CA PRO A 408 31.03 -11.99 -22.47
C PRO A 408 30.53 -13.20 -23.29
N GLU A 409 29.42 -13.01 -23.99
CA GLU A 409 28.80 -14.05 -24.81
C GLU A 409 28.96 -13.79 -26.31
N SER A 410 28.92 -12.51 -26.73
CA SER A 410 29.11 -12.16 -28.17
C SER A 410 30.54 -12.32 -28.62
N ASP A 411 30.72 -12.50 -29.94
CA ASP A 411 32.05 -12.59 -30.53
C ASP A 411 32.85 -11.30 -30.36
N LYS A 412 32.17 -10.14 -30.36
CA LYS A 412 32.81 -8.85 -30.09
C LYS A 412 33.36 -8.78 -28.67
N GLY A 413 32.60 -9.26 -27.67
CA GLY A 413 33.05 -9.32 -26.28
C GLY A 413 34.21 -10.28 -26.06
N LYS A 414 34.19 -11.46 -26.72
CA LYS A 414 35.28 -12.45 -26.67
C LYS A 414 36.56 -11.88 -27.25
N LYS A 415 36.50 -11.28 -28.43
CA LYS A 415 37.64 -10.60 -29.08
C LYS A 415 38.21 -9.47 -28.22
N PHE A 416 37.35 -8.72 -27.55
CA PHE A 416 37.77 -7.68 -26.60
C PHE A 416 38.61 -8.25 -25.45
N LEU A 417 38.21 -9.39 -24.87
CA LEU A 417 38.98 -10.07 -23.82
C LEU A 417 40.30 -10.64 -24.31
N GLU A 418 40.33 -11.24 -25.52
CA GLU A 418 41.52 -11.79 -26.13
C GLU A 418 42.60 -10.67 -26.31
N LYS A 419 42.19 -9.54 -26.92
CA LYS A 419 43.06 -8.40 -27.10
C LYS A 419 43.66 -7.88 -25.76
N ARG A 420 42.84 -7.79 -24.70
CA ARG A 420 43.30 -7.38 -23.38
C ARG A 420 44.32 -8.35 -22.79
N LYS A 421 44.18 -9.66 -23.03
CA LYS A 421 45.15 -10.65 -22.58
C LYS A 421 46.48 -10.51 -23.34
N GLU A 422 46.44 -10.27 -24.66
CA GLU A 422 47.62 -9.99 -25.46
C GLU A 422 48.36 -8.73 -24.97
N GLU A 423 47.64 -7.73 -24.52
CA GLU A 423 48.18 -6.48 -23.97
C GLU A 423 48.65 -6.62 -22.50
N ASN A 424 48.55 -7.80 -21.88
CA ASN A 424 48.83 -8.04 -20.44
C ASN A 424 48.10 -7.05 -19.50
N ASN A 425 46.89 -6.68 -19.86
CA ASN A 425 46.11 -5.69 -19.10
C ASN A 425 45.20 -6.37 -18.09
N ASP A 426 45.66 -6.52 -16.84
CA ASP A 426 44.95 -7.16 -15.74
C ASP A 426 44.06 -6.20 -14.92
N GLN A 427 43.93 -4.92 -15.32
CA GLN A 427 43.12 -3.98 -14.62
C GLN A 427 41.61 -4.38 -14.69
N PRO A 428 40.79 -4.15 -13.63
CA PRO A 428 39.40 -4.45 -13.65
C PRO A 428 38.67 -3.76 -14.80
N ILE A 429 37.84 -4.51 -15.53
CA ILE A 429 37.08 -3.98 -16.65
C ILE A 429 35.88 -3.19 -16.12
N ARG A 430 35.78 -1.92 -16.51
CA ARG A 430 34.68 -1.03 -16.09
C ARG A 430 34.25 -0.18 -17.30
N LEU A 431 33.60 -0.84 -18.28
CA LEU A 431 33.21 -0.19 -19.53
C LEU A 431 32.02 0.76 -19.39
N ILE A 432 31.13 0.45 -18.44
CA ILE A 432 29.97 1.31 -18.12
C ILE A 432 29.72 1.28 -16.61
N GLN A 433 29.17 2.38 -16.10
CA GLN A 433 28.81 2.53 -14.70
C GLN A 433 27.31 2.43 -14.47
N SER A 434 26.51 2.72 -15.49
CA SER A 434 25.07 2.64 -15.46
C SER A 434 24.46 2.52 -16.86
N THR A 435 23.23 2.05 -16.91
CA THR A 435 22.42 2.04 -18.14
C THR A 435 20.96 2.43 -17.80
N SER A 436 20.34 3.21 -18.66
CA SER A 436 18.94 3.58 -18.51
C SER A 436 18.02 2.40 -18.86
N VAL A 437 16.90 2.32 -18.19
CA VAL A 437 15.77 1.44 -18.54
C VAL A 437 14.79 2.28 -19.36
N ASN A 438 14.61 1.94 -20.64
CA ASN A 438 13.77 2.69 -21.56
C ASN A 438 12.98 1.74 -22.48
N PRO A 439 11.63 1.77 -22.45
CA PRO A 439 10.80 2.56 -21.53
C PRO A 439 11.03 2.15 -20.07
N THR A 440 10.71 3.04 -19.13
CA THR A 440 10.75 2.71 -17.70
C THR A 440 9.77 1.60 -17.38
N VAL A 441 10.09 0.75 -16.41
CA VAL A 441 9.26 -0.40 -16.06
C VAL A 441 8.55 -0.15 -14.73
N PRO A 442 7.21 -0.22 -14.68
CA PRO A 442 6.44 -0.08 -13.44
C PRO A 442 6.89 -1.05 -12.35
N LEU A 443 6.94 -0.55 -11.13
CA LEU A 443 7.26 -1.30 -9.93
C LEU A 443 6.17 -1.08 -8.89
N LEU A 444 5.60 -2.17 -8.39
CA LEU A 444 4.73 -2.18 -7.22
C LEU A 444 5.38 -3.00 -6.11
N ILE A 445 5.57 -2.39 -4.95
CA ILE A 445 5.95 -3.07 -3.71
C ILE A 445 4.72 -3.02 -2.80
N ASP A 446 4.08 -4.17 -2.57
CA ASP A 446 2.81 -4.26 -1.87
C ASP A 446 2.78 -5.43 -0.87
N TYR A 447 1.62 -5.64 -0.25
CA TYR A 447 1.47 -6.52 0.89
C TYR A 447 0.17 -7.32 0.83
N TYR A 448 0.19 -8.49 0.18
CA TYR A 448 -0.93 -9.42 0.13
C TYR A 448 -0.57 -10.69 0.89
N THR A 449 -1.39 -11.07 1.87
CA THR A 449 -1.25 -12.33 2.62
C THR A 449 -2.02 -13.48 2.00
N LEU A 450 -2.87 -13.17 1.02
CA LEU A 450 -3.62 -14.09 0.17
C LEU A 450 -3.69 -13.47 -1.24
N TYR A 451 -3.08 -14.12 -2.21
CA TYR A 451 -2.97 -13.63 -3.59
C TYR A 451 -2.71 -14.78 -4.55
N PRO A 452 -3.20 -14.75 -5.79
CA PRO A 452 -2.84 -15.75 -6.78
C PRO A 452 -1.35 -15.64 -7.14
N ASN A 453 -0.67 -16.77 -7.18
CA ASN A 453 0.70 -16.80 -7.68
C ASN A 453 0.71 -16.40 -9.16
N PRO A 454 1.46 -15.34 -9.57
CA PRO A 454 1.46 -14.85 -10.94
C PRO A 454 1.98 -15.85 -11.99
N GLU A 455 2.72 -16.89 -11.58
CA GLU A 455 3.22 -17.95 -12.48
C GLU A 455 2.23 -19.08 -12.66
N THR A 456 1.49 -19.47 -11.61
CA THR A 456 0.62 -20.66 -11.63
C THR A 456 -0.87 -20.34 -11.62
N GLY A 457 -1.25 -19.13 -11.21
CA GLY A 457 -2.64 -18.73 -10.98
C GLY A 457 -3.28 -19.32 -9.71
N GLU A 458 -2.57 -20.17 -8.98
CA GLU A 458 -3.08 -20.78 -7.75
C GLU A 458 -3.07 -19.80 -6.58
N MET A 459 -4.13 -19.84 -5.78
CA MET A 459 -4.23 -19.02 -4.57
C MET A 459 -3.24 -19.49 -3.51
N GLU A 460 -2.36 -18.60 -3.08
CA GLU A 460 -1.36 -18.86 -2.05
C GLU A 460 -1.57 -17.97 -0.82
N THR A 461 -1.22 -18.52 0.34
CA THR A 461 -1.29 -17.80 1.61
C THR A 461 0.09 -17.61 2.22
N TRP A 462 0.35 -16.43 2.79
CA TRP A 462 1.61 -16.12 3.45
C TRP A 462 1.40 -15.51 4.84
N PRO A 463 2.38 -15.65 5.75
CA PRO A 463 2.32 -15.05 7.08
C PRO A 463 2.24 -13.51 7.02
N ASP A 464 1.45 -12.93 7.93
CA ASP A 464 1.35 -11.47 8.14
C ASP A 464 2.61 -10.94 8.84
N ARG A 465 3.69 -10.74 8.10
CA ARG A 465 5.04 -10.48 8.62
C ARG A 465 5.21 -9.14 9.30
N TYR A 466 4.41 -8.14 8.92
CA TYR A 466 4.42 -6.79 9.48
C TYR A 466 3.16 -6.46 10.28
N GLU A 467 2.30 -7.46 10.51
CA GLU A 467 1.03 -7.36 11.23
C GLU A 467 0.05 -6.34 10.61
N TYR A 468 0.13 -6.14 9.29
CA TYR A 468 -0.78 -5.22 8.60
C TYR A 468 -2.20 -5.79 8.51
N ASP A 469 -2.40 -7.10 8.37
CA ASP A 469 -3.74 -7.71 8.46
C ASP A 469 -4.36 -7.46 9.83
N THR A 470 -3.56 -7.51 10.88
CA THR A 470 -4.04 -7.23 12.23
C THR A 470 -4.53 -5.79 12.37
N GLN A 471 -3.85 -4.83 11.73
CA GLN A 471 -4.29 -3.43 11.72
C GLN A 471 -5.54 -3.22 10.87
N ILE A 472 -5.57 -3.78 9.67
CA ILE A 472 -6.74 -3.71 8.78
C ILE A 472 -7.96 -4.30 9.48
N TYR A 473 -7.84 -5.52 10.01
CA TYR A 473 -8.93 -6.20 10.70
C TYR A 473 -9.49 -5.39 11.89
N ARG A 474 -8.60 -4.73 12.64
CA ARG A 474 -9.01 -3.83 13.75
C ARG A 474 -9.90 -2.69 13.25
N HIS A 475 -9.59 -2.12 12.09
CA HIS A 475 -10.32 -0.97 11.53
C HIS A 475 -11.63 -1.36 10.86
N ILE A 476 -11.71 -2.56 10.28
CA ILE A 476 -12.97 -3.08 9.73
C ILE A 476 -13.84 -3.77 10.79
N LYS A 477 -13.32 -4.00 12.00
CA LYS A 477 -14.06 -4.66 13.09
C LYS A 477 -15.44 -4.06 13.39
N PRO A 478 -15.64 -2.73 13.35
CA PRO A 478 -16.97 -2.14 13.58
C PRO A 478 -18.05 -2.59 12.59
N PHE A 479 -17.67 -3.16 11.45
CA PHE A 479 -18.57 -3.64 10.41
C PHE A 479 -18.83 -5.16 10.47
N LEU A 480 -18.08 -5.88 11.31
CA LEU A 480 -18.20 -7.34 11.40
C LEU A 480 -19.44 -7.79 12.18
N PRO A 481 -19.96 -9.01 11.93
CA PRO A 481 -21.03 -9.60 12.70
C PRO A 481 -20.74 -9.75 14.19
#